data_cdffa0c0d6aeea201a084ece6727f396
#
_entry.id   cdffa0c0d6aeea201a084ece6727f396
#
_cell.length_a   1.000
_cell.length_b   1.000
_cell.length_c   1.000
_cell.angle_alpha   90.00
_cell.angle_beta   90.00
_cell.angle_gamma   90.00
#
_symmetry.space_group_name_H-M   'P 1'
#
loop_
_entity.id
_entity.type
_entity.pdbx_description
1 polymer ?
#
loop_
_entity_poly.entity_id
_entity_poly.type
_entity_poly.pdbx_seq_one_letter_code
_entity_poly.pdbx_strand_id
1 'polypeptide(L)' 'ALAHPESYQVQKGDSLIAISRRFYGTDEKVIEICRLNNIKDPNQIQPGQNILLPSK' A
#
# COMPACT_ATOMS: atom_id res chain seq x y z
N ALA A 1 10.93 -12.44 -12.45
CA ALA A 1 10.19 -11.61 -11.50
C ALA A 1 10.12 -10.18 -11.99
N LEU A 2 9.03 -9.54 -11.72
CA LEU A 2 8.83 -8.17 -12.14
C LEU A 2 9.49 -7.22 -11.17
N ALA A 3 10.15 -6.24 -11.72
CA ALA A 3 10.85 -5.26 -10.92
C ALA A 3 10.00 -4.02 -10.61
N HIS A 4 8.84 -3.90 -11.25
CA HIS A 4 8.02 -2.73 -11.06
C HIS A 4 6.91 -2.99 -10.05
N PRO A 5 6.47 -1.97 -9.34
CA PRO A 5 5.39 -2.12 -8.38
C PRO A 5 4.05 -2.34 -9.07
N GLU A 6 3.13 -2.94 -8.35
CA GLU A 6 1.77 -3.11 -8.81
C GLU A 6 0.89 -2.01 -8.25
N SER A 7 -0.12 -1.62 -9.01
CA SER A 7 -1.06 -0.63 -8.51
C SER A 7 -2.25 -1.34 -7.86
N TYR A 8 -2.79 -0.70 -6.83
CA TYR A 8 -3.94 -1.19 -6.10
C TYR A 8 -4.90 -0.04 -5.84
N GLN A 9 -6.17 -0.26 -6.08
CA GLN A 9 -7.17 0.74 -5.80
C GLN A 9 -7.70 0.54 -4.38
N VAL A 10 -7.59 1.58 -3.56
CA VAL A 10 -8.04 1.53 -2.18
C VAL A 10 -9.55 1.37 -2.12
N GLN A 11 -10.01 0.43 -1.30
CA GLN A 11 -11.43 0.19 -1.12
C GLN A 11 -11.91 0.85 0.17
N LYS A 12 -13.22 1.03 0.27
CA LYS A 12 -13.81 1.59 1.48
C LYS A 12 -13.45 0.71 2.67
N GLY A 13 -12.94 1.33 3.73
CA GLY A 13 -12.56 0.60 4.93
C GLY A 13 -11.15 0.05 4.91
N ASP A 14 -10.40 0.23 3.82
CA ASP A 14 -9.02 -0.24 3.76
C ASP A 14 -8.09 0.67 4.56
N SER A 15 -7.00 0.06 5.03
CA SER A 15 -5.89 0.80 5.63
C SER A 15 -4.60 0.23 5.08
N LEU A 16 -3.50 1.00 5.18
CA LEU A 16 -2.22 0.50 4.68
C LEU A 16 -1.75 -0.72 5.47
N ILE A 17 -2.07 -0.78 6.76
CA ILE A 17 -1.73 -1.95 7.56
C ILE A 17 -2.48 -3.17 7.05
N ALA A 18 -3.78 -3.03 6.79
CA ALA A 18 -4.58 -4.14 6.27
C ALA A 18 -4.10 -4.57 4.89
N ILE A 19 -3.78 -3.61 4.04
CA ILE A 19 -3.28 -3.89 2.70
C ILE A 19 -1.95 -4.63 2.80
N SER A 20 -1.06 -4.18 3.66
CA SER A 20 0.24 -4.81 3.84
C SER A 20 0.10 -6.27 4.30
N ARG A 21 -0.75 -6.50 5.28
CA ARG A 21 -0.97 -7.86 5.79
C ARG A 21 -1.60 -8.76 4.74
N ARG A 22 -2.49 -8.21 3.93
CA ARG A 22 -3.19 -8.96 2.91
C ARG A 22 -2.25 -9.42 1.79
N PHE A 23 -1.36 -8.53 1.35
CA PHE A 23 -0.49 -8.81 0.21
C PHE A 23 0.87 -9.37 0.59
N TYR A 24 1.35 -9.09 1.78
CA TYR A 24 2.70 -9.50 2.20
C TYR A 24 2.71 -10.35 3.45
N GLY A 25 1.58 -10.43 4.16
CA GLY A 25 1.50 -11.21 5.38
C GLY A 25 2.12 -10.53 6.59
N THR A 26 2.52 -9.27 6.47
CA THR A 26 3.14 -8.51 7.54
C THR A 26 2.77 -7.04 7.41
N ASP A 27 2.78 -6.33 8.52
CA ASP A 27 2.54 -4.88 8.49
C ASP A 27 3.83 -4.07 8.29
N GLU A 28 4.97 -4.73 8.17
CA GLU A 28 6.25 -4.04 7.99
C GLU A 28 6.36 -3.33 6.64
N LYS A 29 5.55 -3.72 5.66
CA LYS A 29 5.62 -3.10 4.34
C LYS A 29 4.93 -1.75 4.27
N VAL A 30 4.24 -1.35 5.33
CA VAL A 30 3.55 -0.05 5.34
C VAL A 30 4.53 1.10 5.06
N ILE A 31 5.70 1.05 5.66
CA ILE A 31 6.70 2.11 5.46
C ILE A 31 7.12 2.17 3.99
N GLU A 32 7.37 1.02 3.37
CA GLU A 32 7.75 0.98 1.96
C GLU A 32 6.64 1.49 1.06
N ILE A 33 5.39 1.13 1.37
CA ILE A 33 4.24 1.61 0.61
C ILE A 33 4.15 3.13 0.71
N CYS A 34 4.34 3.67 1.91
CA CYS A 34 4.29 5.11 2.10
C CYS A 34 5.38 5.82 1.31
N ARG A 35 6.60 5.30 1.34
CA ARG A 35 7.70 5.91 0.60
C ARG A 35 7.48 5.89 -0.89
N LEU A 36 6.98 4.77 -1.39
CA LEU A 36 6.76 4.61 -2.82
C LEU A 36 5.70 5.57 -3.34
N ASN A 37 4.72 5.90 -2.51
CA ASN A 37 3.59 6.71 -2.91
C ASN A 37 3.65 8.15 -2.37
N ASN A 38 4.74 8.54 -1.72
CA ASN A 38 4.87 9.85 -1.10
C ASN A 38 3.77 10.12 -0.09
N ILE A 39 3.37 9.11 0.64
CA ILE A 39 2.35 9.23 1.68
C ILE A 39 3.05 9.55 2.99
N LYS A 40 2.72 10.68 3.59
CA LYS A 40 3.33 11.07 4.87
C LYS A 40 2.62 10.43 6.05
N ASP A 41 1.32 10.23 5.93
CA ASP A 41 0.50 9.67 6.99
C ASP A 41 -0.22 8.44 6.46
N PRO A 42 0.06 7.24 7.01
CA PRO A 42 -0.59 6.02 6.53
C PRO A 42 -2.11 6.04 6.64
N ASN A 43 -2.65 6.94 7.45
CA ASN A 43 -4.10 7.06 7.61
C ASN A 43 -4.73 8.01 6.61
N GLN A 44 -3.94 8.60 5.72
CA GLN A 44 -4.44 9.56 4.73
C GLN A 44 -4.72 8.95 3.38
N ILE A 45 -5.16 7.71 3.34
CA ILE A 45 -5.62 7.10 2.11
C ILE A 45 -7.14 7.16 2.06
N GLN A 46 -7.67 7.23 0.84
CA GLN A 46 -9.09 7.37 0.62
C GLN A 46 -9.58 6.29 -0.34
N PRO A 47 -10.84 5.86 -0.20
CA PRO A 47 -11.42 4.91 -1.16
C PRO A 47 -11.34 5.47 -2.58
N GLY A 48 -10.99 4.60 -3.51
CA GLY A 48 -10.83 5.00 -4.91
C GLY A 48 -9.46 5.51 -5.26
N GLN A 49 -8.61 5.77 -4.27
CA GLN A 49 -7.25 6.21 -4.51
C GLN A 49 -6.41 5.05 -5.05
N ASN A 50 -5.60 5.32 -6.07
CA ASN A 50 -4.68 4.32 -6.59
C ASN A 50 -3.34 4.46 -5.90
N ILE A 51 -2.84 3.37 -5.36
CA ILE A 51 -1.52 3.34 -4.74
C ILE A 51 -0.66 2.30 -5.42
N LEU A 52 0.64 2.48 -5.34
CA LEU A 52 1.60 1.53 -5.86
C LEU A 52 2.09 0.64 -4.73
N LEU A 53 2.11 -0.65 -4.96
CA LEU A 53 2.61 -1.62 -3.99
C LEU A 53 4.01 -2.06 -4.40
N PRO A 54 4.97 -2.07 -3.48
CA PRO A 54 6.33 -2.50 -3.81
C PRO A 54 6.37 -3.99 -4.15
N SER A 55 7.31 -4.38 -4.97
CA SER A 55 7.55 -5.78 -5.25
C SER A 55 8.01 -6.49 -3.99
N LYS A 56 7.66 -7.75 -3.88
CA LYS A 56 8.13 -8.55 -2.75
C LYS A 56 9.64 -8.74 -2.78
#